data_60dadc6c4dbe3edd1834067f9e1cb81c
#
_entry.id   60dadc6c4dbe3edd1834067f9e1cb81c
#
_cell.length_a   1.000
_cell.length_b   1.000
_cell.length_c   1.000
_cell.angle_alpha   90.00
_cell.angle_beta   90.00
_cell.angle_gamma   90.00
#
_symmetry.space_group_name_H-M   'P 1'
#
loop_
_entity.id
_entity.type
_entity.pdbx_description
1 polymer ?
#
loop_
_entity_poly.entity_id
_entity_poly.type
_entity_poly.pdbx_seq_one_letter_code
_entity_poly.pdbx_strand_id
1 'polypeptide(L)'
;MIWCFIIAIIFLLDYQLKKWAEKNLRGKKRQHIGNTGCSLVLVHNKGFAGSRMKEKPEAVKVIHTIILVLFGTLCILLGYFKKGNEMTAFGLSMILGGGASNLYDRWKKGYVTDYLGLPVAKKLVFNVSDLCIFAGAVLAILGEMKK
;
A
#
# COMPACT_ATOMS: atom_id res chain seq x y z
N MET A 1 -14.87 -8.27 -13.51
CA MET A 1 -14.38 -9.34 -12.59
C MET A 1 -12.87 -9.33 -12.42
N ILE A 2 -12.08 -9.14 -13.49
CA ILE A 2 -10.60 -9.16 -13.41
C ILE A 2 -10.01 -8.17 -12.39
N TRP A 3 -10.55 -6.98 -12.28
CA TRP A 3 -10.08 -5.94 -11.35
C TRP A 3 -10.21 -6.35 -9.88
N CYS A 4 -11.29 -7.06 -9.52
CA CYS A 4 -11.45 -7.61 -8.16
C CYS A 4 -10.40 -8.67 -7.86
N PHE A 5 -10.01 -9.48 -8.85
CA PHE A 5 -8.91 -10.45 -8.67
C PHE A 5 -7.58 -9.76 -8.46
N ILE A 6 -7.29 -8.69 -9.21
CA ILE A 6 -6.05 -7.91 -9.05
C ILE A 6 -5.99 -7.30 -7.65
N ILE A 7 -7.08 -6.68 -7.19
CA ILE A 7 -7.19 -6.12 -5.82
C ILE A 7 -6.92 -7.21 -4.79
N ALA A 8 -7.55 -8.38 -4.92
CA ALA A 8 -7.40 -9.50 -4.01
C ALA A 8 -5.97 -10.07 -4.01
N ILE A 9 -5.36 -10.22 -5.18
CA ILE A 9 -3.98 -10.72 -5.31
C ILE A 9 -3.00 -9.78 -4.61
N ILE A 10 -3.09 -8.47 -4.85
CA ILE A 10 -2.20 -7.47 -4.23
C ILE A 10 -2.37 -7.49 -2.71
N PHE A 11 -3.62 -7.50 -2.24
CA PHE A 11 -3.93 -7.61 -0.80
C PHE A 11 -3.29 -8.86 -0.18
N LEU A 12 -3.49 -10.03 -0.78
CA LEU A 12 -3.01 -11.31 -0.25
C LEU A 12 -1.48 -11.41 -0.28
N LEU A 13 -0.84 -10.95 -1.35
CA LEU A 13 0.62 -10.93 -1.46
C LEU A 13 1.24 -10.06 -0.37
N ASP A 14 0.77 -8.83 -0.23
CA ASP A 14 1.29 -7.92 0.80
C ASP A 14 1.01 -8.43 2.22
N TYR A 15 -0.18 -8.99 2.46
CA TYR A 15 -0.51 -9.63 3.73
C TYR A 15 0.46 -10.76 4.10
N GLN A 16 0.81 -11.62 3.14
CA GLN A 16 1.76 -12.73 3.36
C GLN A 16 3.19 -12.19 3.63
N LEU A 17 3.62 -11.18 2.87
CA LEU A 17 4.92 -10.56 3.07
C LEU A 17 5.01 -9.84 4.43
N LYS A 18 3.97 -9.18 4.88
CA LYS A 18 3.89 -8.58 6.21
C LYS A 18 3.97 -9.65 7.31
N LYS A 19 3.27 -10.77 7.16
CA LYS A 19 3.39 -11.91 8.10
C LYS A 19 4.81 -12.46 8.14
N TRP A 20 5.42 -12.62 6.97
CA TRP A 20 6.81 -13.05 6.87
C TRP A 20 7.75 -12.07 7.57
N ALA A 21 7.60 -10.76 7.35
CA ALA A 21 8.40 -9.73 7.98
C ALA A 21 8.26 -9.74 9.51
N GLU A 22 7.04 -9.82 10.03
CA GLU A 22 6.78 -9.94 11.47
C GLU A 22 7.47 -11.17 12.09
N LYS A 23 7.47 -12.30 11.39
CA LYS A 23 8.09 -13.54 11.87
C LYS A 23 9.62 -13.49 11.82
N ASN A 24 10.18 -12.95 10.72
CA ASN A 24 11.61 -13.12 10.42
C ASN A 24 12.48 -11.92 10.78
N LEU A 25 11.89 -10.70 10.87
CA LEU A 25 12.64 -9.46 11.13
C LEU A 25 12.47 -8.94 12.55
N ARG A 26 11.56 -9.50 13.35
CA ARG A 26 11.33 -9.07 14.75
C ARG A 26 12.61 -9.19 15.58
N GLY A 27 13.00 -8.10 16.23
CA GLY A 27 14.20 -8.03 17.07
C GLY A 27 15.53 -8.02 16.32
N LYS A 28 15.50 -8.04 14.97
CA LYS A 28 16.72 -7.98 14.17
C LYS A 28 17.07 -6.54 13.81
N LYS A 29 18.38 -6.26 13.72
CA LYS A 29 18.89 -5.00 13.17
C LYS A 29 18.60 -4.94 11.67
N ARG A 30 18.66 -3.72 11.10
CA ARG A 30 18.55 -3.49 9.67
C ARG A 30 19.52 -4.40 8.88
N GLN A 31 18.99 -5.14 7.95
CA GLN A 31 19.74 -6.08 7.09
C GLN A 31 19.83 -5.49 5.68
N HIS A 32 21.03 -5.24 5.18
CA HIS A 32 21.23 -4.77 3.82
C HIS A 32 21.09 -5.90 2.81
N ILE A 33 20.49 -5.63 1.67
CA ILE A 33 20.28 -6.59 0.59
C ILE A 33 21.40 -6.41 -0.43
N GLY A 34 22.48 -7.17 -0.25
CA GLY A 34 23.66 -7.08 -1.12
C GLY A 34 24.12 -5.63 -1.31
N ASN A 35 24.49 -5.27 -2.53
CA ASN A 35 24.93 -3.91 -2.92
C ASN A 35 23.81 -3.04 -3.51
N THR A 36 22.54 -3.40 -3.34
CA THR A 36 21.39 -2.70 -3.94
C THR A 36 21.07 -1.37 -3.27
N GLY A 37 21.62 -1.12 -2.08
CA GLY A 37 21.22 0.00 -1.22
C GLY A 37 19.87 -0.20 -0.52
N CYS A 38 19.12 -1.24 -0.86
CA CYS A 38 17.90 -1.64 -0.17
C CYS A 38 18.21 -2.35 1.15
N SER A 39 17.25 -2.37 2.05
CA SER A 39 17.40 -3.04 3.34
C SER A 39 16.07 -3.59 3.84
N LEU A 40 16.15 -4.63 4.67
CA LEU A 40 15.03 -5.18 5.42
C LEU A 40 15.13 -4.73 6.88
N VAL A 41 14.04 -4.18 7.39
CA VAL A 41 13.94 -3.75 8.79
C VAL A 41 12.47 -3.69 9.17
N LEU A 42 12.09 -4.22 10.31
CA LEU A 42 10.70 -4.19 10.77
C LEU A 42 10.40 -2.86 11.46
N VAL A 43 9.35 -2.19 10.97
CA VAL A 43 8.83 -0.95 11.57
C VAL A 43 7.30 -1.05 11.70
N HIS A 44 6.77 -0.66 12.86
CA HIS A 44 5.33 -0.57 13.10
C HIS A 44 4.87 0.89 12.96
N ASN A 45 4.24 1.21 11.85
CA ASN A 45 3.83 2.56 11.49
C ASN A 45 2.41 2.85 11.99
N LYS A 46 2.27 3.60 13.07
CA LYS A 46 0.96 4.01 13.64
C LYS A 46 0.35 5.24 12.95
N GLY A 47 1.13 5.96 12.14
CA GLY A 47 0.69 7.16 11.43
C GLY A 47 0.45 6.94 9.94
N PHE A 48 0.30 8.05 9.22
CA PHE A 48 0.43 8.10 7.76
C PHE A 48 1.91 8.08 7.35
N ALA A 49 2.19 8.34 6.06
CA ALA A 49 3.54 8.41 5.51
C ALA A 49 4.50 9.21 6.41
N GLY A 50 5.64 8.61 6.77
CA GLY A 50 6.61 9.22 7.67
C GLY A 50 6.15 9.33 9.13
N SER A 51 5.25 8.45 9.57
CA SER A 51 4.73 8.41 10.96
C SER A 51 4.01 9.69 11.40
N ARG A 52 3.46 10.47 10.46
CA ARG A 52 2.63 11.63 10.79
C ARG A 52 1.36 11.17 11.51
N MET A 53 0.90 11.94 12.49
CA MET A 53 -0.28 11.62 13.33
C MET A 53 -0.15 10.32 14.14
N LYS A 54 1.04 9.81 14.41
CA LYS A 54 1.29 8.55 15.14
C LYS A 54 0.66 8.52 16.54
N GLU A 55 0.39 9.70 17.13
CA GLU A 55 -0.24 9.86 18.46
C GLU A 55 -1.77 9.70 18.40
N LYS A 56 -2.37 9.68 17.20
CA LYS A 56 -3.81 9.54 16.99
C LYS A 56 -4.12 8.37 16.03
N PRO A 57 -3.74 7.12 16.36
CA PRO A 57 -3.89 5.97 15.46
C PRO A 57 -5.35 5.68 15.08
N GLU A 58 -6.29 5.93 15.99
CA GLU A 58 -7.72 5.76 15.72
C GLU A 58 -8.21 6.76 14.66
N ALA A 59 -7.80 8.01 14.75
CA ALA A 59 -8.13 9.01 13.74
C ALA A 59 -7.53 8.63 12.37
N VAL A 60 -6.28 8.16 12.36
CA VAL A 60 -5.62 7.66 11.12
C VAL A 60 -6.41 6.52 10.50
N LYS A 61 -6.86 5.56 11.29
CA LYS A 61 -7.67 4.42 10.84
C LYS A 61 -8.99 4.88 10.21
N VAL A 62 -9.73 5.75 10.90
CA VAL A 62 -11.00 6.28 10.42
C VAL A 62 -10.83 7.07 9.14
N ILE A 63 -9.87 8.00 9.09
CA ILE A 63 -9.58 8.81 7.91
C ILE A 63 -9.20 7.91 6.73
N HIS A 64 -8.34 6.91 6.94
CA HIS A 64 -7.95 5.97 5.88
C HIS A 64 -9.17 5.19 5.35
N THR A 65 -10.06 4.75 6.24
CA THR A 65 -11.30 4.06 5.85
C THR A 65 -12.15 4.96 4.95
N ILE A 66 -12.41 6.19 5.41
CA ILE A 66 -13.23 7.16 4.65
C ILE A 66 -12.60 7.42 3.27
N ILE A 67 -11.30 7.70 3.21
CA ILE A 67 -10.60 7.97 1.95
C ILE A 67 -10.73 6.77 1.00
N LEU A 68 -10.45 5.56 1.48
CA LEU A 68 -10.47 4.36 0.64
C LEU A 68 -11.88 4.05 0.11
N VAL A 69 -12.90 4.18 0.95
CA VAL A 69 -14.30 3.95 0.57
C VAL A 69 -14.76 5.00 -0.45
N LEU A 70 -14.53 6.29 -0.18
CA LEU A 70 -14.90 7.37 -1.10
C LEU A 70 -14.17 7.23 -2.44
N PHE A 71 -12.87 6.94 -2.41
CA PHE A 71 -12.07 6.74 -3.61
C PHE A 71 -12.58 5.55 -4.43
N GLY A 72 -12.82 4.39 -3.82
CA GLY A 72 -13.34 3.21 -4.51
C GLY A 72 -14.73 3.45 -5.09
N THR A 73 -15.63 4.09 -4.34
CA THR A 73 -16.97 4.44 -4.80
C THR A 73 -16.89 5.38 -5.99
N LEU A 74 -16.06 6.42 -5.92
CA LEU A 74 -15.88 7.37 -7.01
C LEU A 74 -15.35 6.70 -8.28
N CYS A 75 -14.38 5.80 -8.16
CA CYS A 75 -13.85 5.03 -9.29
C CYS A 75 -14.94 4.19 -9.98
N ILE A 76 -15.86 3.59 -9.20
CA ILE A 76 -16.99 2.83 -9.73
C ILE A 76 -18.00 3.75 -10.43
N LEU A 77 -18.37 4.85 -9.79
CA LEU A 77 -19.36 5.81 -10.33
C LEU A 77 -18.88 6.47 -11.64
N LEU A 78 -17.58 6.81 -11.72
CA LEU A 78 -16.98 7.36 -12.92
C LEU A 78 -16.74 6.32 -14.02
N GLY A 79 -16.98 5.04 -13.73
CA GLY A 79 -16.91 3.97 -14.71
C GLY A 79 -15.49 3.59 -15.14
N TYR A 80 -14.47 3.89 -14.34
CA TYR A 80 -13.08 3.56 -14.67
C TYR A 80 -12.81 2.06 -14.87
N PHE A 81 -13.62 1.19 -14.27
CA PHE A 81 -13.49 -0.26 -14.40
C PHE A 81 -14.22 -0.85 -15.63
N LYS A 82 -14.75 0.00 -16.51
CA LYS A 82 -15.37 -0.41 -17.78
C LYS A 82 -14.29 -0.66 -18.84
N LYS A 83 -14.69 -1.34 -19.92
CA LYS A 83 -13.85 -1.59 -21.09
C LYS A 83 -13.36 -0.26 -21.70
N GLY A 84 -12.12 -0.23 -22.16
CA GLY A 84 -11.50 0.95 -22.76
C GLY A 84 -10.65 1.79 -21.78
N ASN A 85 -10.63 1.41 -20.50
CA ASN A 85 -9.85 2.10 -19.46
C ASN A 85 -8.85 1.15 -18.77
N GLU A 86 -8.34 0.14 -19.48
CA GLU A 86 -7.62 -0.98 -18.86
C GLU A 86 -6.40 -0.54 -18.05
N MET A 87 -5.62 0.41 -18.58
CA MET A 87 -4.41 0.91 -17.88
C MET A 87 -4.78 1.71 -16.63
N THR A 88 -5.76 2.60 -16.73
CA THR A 88 -6.29 3.35 -15.59
C THR A 88 -6.90 2.40 -14.56
N ALA A 89 -7.74 1.46 -14.99
CA ALA A 89 -8.38 0.47 -14.11
C ALA A 89 -7.36 -0.43 -13.39
N PHE A 90 -6.28 -0.82 -14.07
CA PHE A 90 -5.19 -1.55 -13.47
C PHE A 90 -4.50 -0.74 -12.36
N GLY A 91 -4.13 0.51 -12.66
CA GLY A 91 -3.53 1.42 -11.68
C GLY A 91 -4.43 1.66 -10.47
N LEU A 92 -5.73 1.90 -10.69
CA LEU A 92 -6.71 2.07 -9.61
C LEU A 92 -6.89 0.80 -8.78
N SER A 93 -6.84 -0.39 -9.41
CA SER A 93 -6.88 -1.67 -8.71
C SER A 93 -5.66 -1.87 -7.81
N MET A 94 -4.48 -1.42 -8.24
CA MET A 94 -3.26 -1.43 -7.41
C MET A 94 -3.39 -0.52 -6.19
N ILE A 95 -3.95 0.67 -6.35
CA ILE A 95 -4.20 1.61 -5.24
C ILE A 95 -5.19 1.00 -4.25
N LEU A 96 -6.31 0.45 -4.74
CA LEU A 96 -7.34 -0.14 -3.88
C LEU A 96 -6.83 -1.38 -3.13
N GLY A 97 -6.11 -2.27 -3.81
CA GLY A 97 -5.55 -3.48 -3.20
C GLY A 97 -4.50 -3.15 -2.14
N GLY A 98 -3.57 -2.24 -2.43
CA GLY A 98 -2.57 -1.77 -1.47
C GLY A 98 -3.19 -1.00 -0.31
N GLY A 99 -4.12 -0.08 -0.60
CA GLY A 99 -4.85 0.65 0.43
C GLY A 99 -5.63 -0.26 1.36
N ALA A 100 -6.30 -1.28 0.83
CA ALA A 100 -7.05 -2.26 1.60
C ALA A 100 -6.15 -3.09 2.53
N SER A 101 -4.96 -3.52 2.06
CA SER A 101 -4.00 -4.25 2.91
C SER A 101 -3.48 -3.38 4.05
N ASN A 102 -3.10 -2.12 3.77
CA ASN A 102 -2.67 -1.19 4.81
C ASN A 102 -3.80 -0.83 5.78
N LEU A 103 -5.04 -0.75 5.30
CA LEU A 103 -6.21 -0.51 6.15
C LEU A 103 -6.50 -1.72 7.04
N TYR A 104 -6.43 -2.95 6.52
CA TYR A 104 -6.59 -4.18 7.29
C TYR A 104 -5.61 -4.24 8.48
N ASP A 105 -4.34 -3.92 8.23
CA ASP A 105 -3.33 -3.87 9.30
C ASP A 105 -3.72 -2.86 10.39
N ARG A 106 -4.19 -1.67 10.03
CA ARG A 106 -4.65 -0.65 10.99
C ARG A 106 -5.85 -1.13 11.83
N TRP A 107 -6.81 -1.79 11.21
CA TRP A 107 -7.96 -2.32 11.93
C TRP A 107 -7.60 -3.50 12.84
N LYS A 108 -6.70 -4.38 12.37
CA LYS A 108 -6.36 -5.62 13.09
C LYS A 108 -5.30 -5.43 14.16
N LYS A 109 -4.30 -4.57 13.89
CA LYS A 109 -3.10 -4.42 14.73
C LYS A 109 -2.95 -3.01 15.34
N GLY A 110 -3.64 -2.00 14.83
CA GLY A 110 -3.48 -0.61 15.21
C GLY A 110 -2.29 0.09 14.54
N TYR A 111 -1.56 -0.59 13.65
CA TYR A 111 -0.42 -0.07 12.90
C TYR A 111 -0.29 -0.77 11.54
N VAL A 112 0.49 -0.20 10.64
CA VAL A 112 0.91 -0.86 9.40
C VAL A 112 2.29 -1.46 9.58
N THR A 113 2.48 -2.68 9.10
CA THR A 113 3.77 -3.37 9.09
C THR A 113 4.57 -2.93 7.88
N ASP A 114 5.66 -2.17 8.11
CA ASP A 114 6.61 -1.72 7.10
C ASP A 114 7.92 -2.48 7.26
N TYR A 115 8.58 -2.86 6.13
CA TYR A 115 9.76 -3.72 6.22
C TYR A 115 10.81 -3.47 5.14
N LEU A 116 10.54 -2.63 4.13
CA LEU A 116 11.43 -2.37 3.00
C LEU A 116 12.02 -0.97 3.07
N GLY A 117 13.31 -0.87 3.38
CA GLY A 117 14.07 0.38 3.29
C GLY A 117 14.63 0.57 1.88
N LEU A 118 14.35 1.74 1.27
CA LEU A 118 14.80 2.08 -0.08
C LEU A 118 15.98 3.07 -0.02
N PRO A 119 16.94 3.00 -0.97
CA PRO A 119 18.09 3.89 -0.99
C PRO A 119 17.73 5.35 -1.21
N VAL A 120 16.68 5.61 -1.99
CA VAL A 120 16.17 6.95 -2.31
C VAL A 120 15.46 7.63 -1.13
N ALA A 121 15.06 6.85 -0.11
CA ALA A 121 14.28 7.34 1.03
C ALA A 121 14.81 6.76 2.35
N LYS A 122 16.07 7.02 2.66
CA LYS A 122 16.84 6.40 3.77
C LYS A 122 16.16 6.42 5.15
N LYS A 123 15.31 7.42 5.41
CA LYS A 123 14.57 7.59 6.68
C LYS A 123 13.20 6.93 6.70
N LEU A 124 12.69 6.49 5.54
CA LEU A 124 11.38 5.88 5.41
C LEU A 124 11.53 4.37 5.22
N VAL A 125 10.57 3.63 5.72
CA VAL A 125 10.42 2.19 5.49
C VAL A 125 9.05 1.98 4.88
N PHE A 126 8.97 1.14 3.89
CA PHE A 126 7.79 0.87 3.07
C PHE A 126 7.39 -0.60 3.17
N ASN A 127 6.26 -0.92 2.61
CA ASN A 127 5.82 -2.27 2.30
C ASN A 127 5.45 -2.39 0.81
N VAL A 128 5.10 -3.58 0.35
CA VAL A 128 4.72 -3.78 -1.07
C VAL A 128 3.44 -3.05 -1.41
N SER A 129 2.49 -2.92 -0.49
CA SER A 129 1.28 -2.11 -0.71
C SER A 129 1.60 -0.66 -1.03
N ASP A 130 2.58 -0.05 -0.35
CA ASP A 130 2.98 1.34 -0.62
C ASP A 130 3.55 1.48 -2.04
N LEU A 131 4.37 0.51 -2.47
CA LEU A 131 4.90 0.47 -3.83
C LEU A 131 3.78 0.29 -4.87
N CYS A 132 2.80 -0.58 -4.59
CA CYS A 132 1.64 -0.77 -5.44
C CYS A 132 0.78 0.51 -5.53
N ILE A 133 0.55 1.21 -4.42
CA ILE A 133 -0.18 2.48 -4.41
C ILE A 133 0.55 3.51 -5.27
N PHE A 134 1.86 3.66 -5.09
CA PHE A 134 2.65 4.63 -5.86
C PHE A 134 2.66 4.29 -7.36
N ALA A 135 3.01 3.05 -7.72
CA ALA A 135 3.03 2.61 -9.12
C ALA A 135 1.63 2.67 -9.75
N GLY A 136 0.60 2.30 -9.00
CA GLY A 136 -0.79 2.39 -9.43
C GLY A 136 -1.22 3.81 -9.73
N ALA A 137 -0.82 4.78 -8.92
CA ALA A 137 -1.10 6.19 -9.17
C ALA A 137 -0.45 6.69 -10.48
N VAL A 138 0.81 6.33 -10.70
CA VAL A 138 1.51 6.65 -11.96
C VAL A 138 0.80 6.04 -13.17
N LEU A 139 0.44 4.76 -13.11
CA LEU A 139 -0.26 4.06 -14.19
C LEU A 139 -1.65 4.64 -14.45
N ALA A 140 -2.39 5.01 -13.41
CA ALA A 140 -3.71 5.63 -13.56
C ALA A 140 -3.61 6.99 -14.27
N ILE A 141 -2.65 7.82 -13.88
CA ILE A 141 -2.41 9.12 -14.52
C ILE A 141 -2.00 8.93 -16.00
N LEU A 142 -1.05 8.04 -16.28
CA LEU A 142 -0.62 7.76 -17.66
C LEU A 142 -1.77 7.19 -18.50
N GLY A 143 -2.66 6.40 -17.91
CA GLY A 143 -3.84 5.87 -18.59
C GLY A 143 -4.84 6.98 -18.96
N GLU A 144 -5.02 7.98 -18.10
CA GLU A 144 -5.87 9.14 -18.40
C GLU A 144 -5.28 10.08 -19.48
N MET A 145 -3.94 10.23 -19.48
CA MET A 145 -3.26 11.08 -20.47
C MET A 145 -3.27 10.50 -21.90
N LYS A 146 -3.56 9.20 -22.07
CA LYS A 146 -3.66 8.54 -23.37
C LYS A 146 -5.04 8.53 -23.99
N LYS A 147 -6.03 9.07 -23.31
CA LYS A 147 -7.41 9.25 -23.83
C LYS A 147 -7.52 10.52 -24.66
#